data_0194452a5eac8c2eddcc0af3bbaa9a9a
#
_entry.id   0194452a5eac8c2eddcc0af3bbaa9a9a
#
_cell.length_a   1.000
_cell.length_b   1.000
_cell.length_c   1.000
_cell.angle_alpha   90.00
_cell.angle_beta   90.00
_cell.angle_gamma   90.00
#
_symmetry.space_group_name_H-M   'P 1'
#
loop_
_entity.id
_entity.type
_entity.pdbx_description
1 polymer ?
#
loop_
_entity_poly.entity_id
_entity_poly.type
_entity_poly.pdbx_seq_one_letter_code
_entity_poly.pdbx_strand_id
1 'polypeptide(L)'
;MPAELSAQQKVDVLQFSLGQLPQVECPLVHRFTPGLYTREIFMPKGTLIISRVHKTEHPFAVLAGRATVWAEDGGVVTVEAGHLGITQPGTRRMLYILEDCRWATFHPTTETDLAKLQDELTSTPDVGHLEGWGEAQALLRRLGVAERPEATV
;
A
#
# COMPACT_ATOMS: atom_id res chain seq x y z
N MET A 1 7.30 1.82 31.34
CA MET A 1 7.58 2.12 29.91
C MET A 1 6.70 1.25 29.04
N PRO A 2 5.88 1.82 28.18
CA PRO A 2 5.17 1.00 27.22
C PRO A 2 6.20 0.30 26.32
N ALA A 3 5.94 -0.98 25.99
CA ALA A 3 6.76 -1.73 25.07
C ALA A 3 6.81 -1.03 23.71
N GLU A 4 7.96 -1.07 23.03
CA GLU A 4 8.05 -0.56 21.66
C GLU A 4 7.15 -1.39 20.74
N LEU A 5 6.43 -0.69 19.86
CA LEU A 5 5.62 -1.36 18.84
C LEU A 5 6.53 -2.10 17.85
N SER A 6 6.13 -3.30 17.47
CA SER A 6 6.79 -4.01 16.36
C SER A 6 6.63 -3.23 15.04
N ALA A 7 7.46 -3.55 14.05
CA ALA A 7 7.34 -2.94 12.72
C ALA A 7 5.93 -3.12 12.13
N GLN A 8 5.37 -4.32 12.26
CA GLN A 8 4.01 -4.61 11.81
C GLN A 8 2.97 -3.75 12.53
N GLN A 9 3.05 -3.64 13.85
CA GLN A 9 2.15 -2.80 14.64
C GLN A 9 2.23 -1.32 14.24
N LYS A 10 3.43 -0.82 13.94
CA LYS A 10 3.63 0.54 13.43
C LYS A 10 2.91 0.76 12.11
N VAL A 11 2.99 -0.20 11.20
CA VAL A 11 2.28 -0.14 9.91
C VAL A 11 0.77 -0.23 10.11
N ASP A 12 0.29 -1.08 11.03
CA ASP A 12 -1.13 -1.20 11.37
C ASP A 12 -1.70 0.14 11.88
N VAL A 13 -0.97 0.80 12.77
CA VAL A 13 -1.38 2.11 13.31
C VAL A 13 -1.41 3.17 12.21
N LEU A 14 -0.41 3.20 11.33
CA LEU A 14 -0.39 4.11 10.20
C LEU A 14 -1.56 3.87 9.25
N GLN A 15 -1.85 2.62 8.93
CA GLN A 15 -2.97 2.25 8.06
C GLN A 15 -4.30 2.69 8.64
N PHE A 16 -4.52 2.46 9.94
CA PHE A 16 -5.70 2.93 10.64
C PHE A 16 -5.82 4.46 10.58
N SER A 17 -4.72 5.17 10.84
CA SER A 17 -4.67 6.62 10.85
C SER A 17 -4.96 7.21 9.47
N LEU A 18 -4.36 6.66 8.43
CA LEU A 18 -4.59 7.10 7.05
C LEU A 18 -6.04 6.86 6.63
N GLY A 19 -6.67 5.81 7.13
CA GLY A 19 -8.08 5.52 6.88
C GLY A 19 -9.05 6.57 7.45
N GLN A 20 -8.61 7.37 8.44
CA GLN A 20 -9.39 8.45 9.04
C GLN A 20 -9.23 9.79 8.29
N LEU A 21 -8.28 9.88 7.38
CA LEU A 21 -8.03 11.08 6.58
C LEU A 21 -8.81 11.04 5.27
N PRO A 22 -9.02 12.19 4.62
CA PRO A 22 -9.56 12.22 3.26
C PRO A 22 -8.73 11.33 2.34
N GLN A 23 -9.41 10.48 1.57
CA GLN A 23 -8.73 9.53 0.68
C GLN A 23 -8.36 10.19 -0.64
N VAL A 24 -7.14 9.93 -1.11
CA VAL A 24 -6.69 10.34 -2.44
C VAL A 24 -7.19 9.31 -3.44
N GLU A 25 -7.81 9.78 -4.52
CA GLU A 25 -8.21 8.91 -5.61
C GLU A 25 -6.97 8.39 -6.36
N CYS A 26 -6.84 7.07 -6.41
CA CYS A 26 -5.82 6.38 -7.19
C CYS A 26 -6.52 5.52 -8.25
N PRO A 27 -6.75 6.05 -9.47
CA PRO A 27 -7.48 5.34 -10.50
C PRO A 27 -6.87 3.99 -10.85
N LEU A 28 -7.74 3.00 -11.05
CA LEU A 28 -7.37 1.64 -11.41
C LEU A 28 -7.76 1.33 -12.85
N VAL A 29 -6.92 0.61 -13.55
CA VAL A 29 -7.23 0.01 -14.85
C VAL A 29 -7.08 -1.49 -14.75
N HIS A 30 -8.13 -2.20 -15.10
CA HIS A 30 -8.19 -3.67 -15.07
C HIS A 30 -8.14 -4.21 -16.48
N ARG A 31 -7.27 -5.19 -16.73
CA ARG A 31 -7.17 -5.86 -18.03
C ARG A 31 -7.20 -7.36 -17.83
N PHE A 32 -8.05 -8.03 -18.57
CA PHE A 32 -8.23 -9.47 -18.52
C PHE A 32 -7.80 -10.08 -19.85
N THR A 33 -6.88 -11.02 -19.78
CA THR A 33 -6.50 -11.89 -20.91
C THR A 33 -6.61 -13.34 -20.46
N PRO A 34 -6.61 -14.33 -21.36
CA PRO A 34 -6.73 -15.73 -20.95
C PRO A 34 -5.70 -16.13 -19.90
N GLY A 35 -6.17 -16.49 -18.70
CA GLY A 35 -5.31 -16.91 -17.58
C GLY A 35 -4.51 -15.81 -16.92
N LEU A 36 -4.73 -14.53 -17.25
CA LEU A 36 -3.96 -13.43 -16.69
C LEU A 36 -4.85 -12.21 -16.40
N TYR A 37 -4.72 -11.68 -15.20
CA TYR A 37 -5.28 -10.40 -14.81
C TYR A 37 -4.15 -9.38 -14.58
N THR A 38 -4.24 -8.24 -15.22
CA THR A 38 -3.31 -7.12 -15.03
C THR A 38 -4.05 -5.95 -14.38
N ARG A 39 -3.53 -5.51 -13.25
CA ARG A 39 -4.05 -4.36 -12.51
C ARG A 39 -3.03 -3.22 -12.57
N GLU A 40 -3.45 -2.08 -13.07
CA GLU A 40 -2.64 -0.87 -13.11
C GLU A 40 -3.25 0.18 -12.17
N ILE A 41 -2.42 0.78 -11.34
CA ILE A 41 -2.82 1.87 -10.44
C ILE A 41 -2.03 3.13 -10.80
N PHE A 42 -2.74 4.25 -10.82
CA PHE A 42 -2.13 5.58 -10.88
C PHE A 42 -2.11 6.18 -9.47
N MET A 43 -0.95 6.64 -9.06
CA MET A 43 -0.72 7.22 -7.74
C MET A 43 -0.12 8.62 -7.90
N PRO A 44 -0.85 9.67 -7.49
CA PRO A 44 -0.34 11.04 -7.62
C PRO A 44 0.87 11.32 -6.72
N LYS A 45 1.74 12.21 -7.18
CA LYS A 45 2.87 12.73 -6.39
C LYS A 45 2.42 13.22 -5.01
N GLY A 46 3.18 12.89 -3.98
CA GLY A 46 2.93 13.30 -2.60
C GLY A 46 1.92 12.41 -1.86
N THR A 47 1.41 11.37 -2.50
CA THR A 47 0.50 10.42 -1.87
C THR A 47 1.27 9.41 -1.01
N LEU A 48 0.79 9.14 0.19
CA LEU A 48 1.24 8.05 1.03
C LEU A 48 0.22 6.92 0.97
N ILE A 49 0.66 5.74 0.59
CA ILE A 49 -0.19 4.58 0.38
C ILE A 49 0.32 3.41 1.21
N ILE A 50 -0.60 2.71 1.87
CA ILE A 50 -0.32 1.41 2.47
C ILE A 50 -1.14 0.37 1.70
N SER A 51 -0.45 -0.60 1.11
CA SER A 51 -1.10 -1.67 0.35
C SER A 51 -1.87 -2.62 1.26
N ARG A 52 -2.83 -3.34 0.68
CA ARG A 52 -3.37 -4.53 1.33
C ARG A 52 -2.28 -5.60 1.41
N VAL A 53 -2.48 -6.59 2.27
CA VAL A 53 -1.58 -7.75 2.33
C VAL A 53 -1.81 -8.61 1.08
N HIS A 54 -0.75 -8.86 0.33
CA HIS A 54 -0.80 -9.72 -0.85
C HIS A 54 -0.77 -11.18 -0.44
N LYS A 55 -1.69 -11.98 -0.97
CA LYS A 55 -1.80 -13.43 -0.67
C LYS A 55 -0.98 -14.31 -1.60
N THR A 56 -0.65 -13.80 -2.79
CA THR A 56 -0.03 -14.60 -3.86
C THR A 56 1.28 -13.98 -4.31
N GLU A 57 2.19 -14.85 -4.75
CA GLU A 57 3.39 -14.42 -5.46
C GLU A 57 3.01 -13.93 -6.86
N HIS A 58 3.49 -12.75 -7.22
CA HIS A 58 3.21 -12.18 -8.53
C HIS A 58 4.23 -11.11 -8.92
N PRO A 59 4.50 -10.94 -10.23
CA PRO A 59 5.32 -9.85 -10.72
C PRO A 59 4.63 -8.49 -10.60
N PHE A 60 5.45 -7.45 -10.49
CA PHE A 60 4.99 -6.08 -10.66
C PHE A 60 5.99 -5.28 -11.47
N ALA A 61 5.54 -4.20 -12.06
CA ALA A 61 6.38 -3.27 -12.81
C ALA A 61 6.03 -1.82 -12.49
N VAL A 62 7.03 -0.98 -12.36
CA VAL A 62 6.86 0.47 -12.30
C VAL A 62 6.94 1.00 -13.73
N LEU A 63 5.83 1.52 -14.25
CA LEU A 63 5.70 1.96 -15.64
C LEU A 63 6.06 3.43 -15.82
N ALA A 64 5.82 4.25 -14.80
CA ALA A 64 6.13 5.67 -14.80
C ALA A 64 6.34 6.17 -13.38
N GLY A 65 7.11 7.23 -13.22
CA GLY A 65 7.30 7.90 -11.95
C GLY A 65 8.32 7.26 -11.05
N ARG A 66 8.24 7.62 -9.75
CA ARG A 66 9.21 7.21 -8.74
C ARG A 66 8.55 7.19 -7.37
N ALA A 67 8.89 6.18 -6.56
CA ALA A 67 8.36 6.01 -5.22
C ALA A 67 9.41 5.51 -4.25
N THR A 68 9.33 5.95 -3.00
CA THR A 68 10.03 5.33 -1.88
C THR A 68 9.14 4.23 -1.31
N VAL A 69 9.69 3.06 -1.11
CA VAL A 69 8.97 1.87 -0.66
C VAL A 69 9.58 1.36 0.64
N TRP A 70 8.75 1.21 1.67
CA TRP A 70 9.09 0.56 2.93
C TRP A 70 8.39 -0.80 3.01
N ALA A 71 9.17 -1.84 3.28
CA ALA A 71 8.65 -3.16 3.60
C ALA A 71 8.43 -3.28 5.11
N GLU A 72 7.55 -4.20 5.53
CA GLU A 72 7.30 -4.45 6.96
C GLU A 72 8.52 -4.96 7.72
N ASP A 73 9.48 -5.56 7.03
CA ASP A 73 10.77 -6.00 7.60
C ASP A 73 11.75 -4.83 7.88
N GLY A 74 11.37 -3.61 7.53
CA GLY A 74 12.17 -2.40 7.72
C GLY A 74 13.07 -2.06 6.53
N GLY A 75 13.03 -2.82 5.45
CA GLY A 75 13.74 -2.50 4.21
C GLY A 75 13.16 -1.25 3.54
N VAL A 76 14.04 -0.39 3.03
CA VAL A 76 13.66 0.85 2.32
C VAL A 76 14.39 0.91 0.99
N VAL A 77 13.64 1.07 -0.09
CA VAL A 77 14.18 1.24 -1.44
C VAL A 77 13.44 2.34 -2.19
N THR A 78 14.12 2.97 -3.14
CA THR A 78 13.49 3.85 -4.12
C THR A 78 13.39 3.11 -5.43
N VAL A 79 12.21 3.06 -6.01
CA VAL A 79 11.94 2.43 -7.31
C VAL A 79 11.48 3.49 -8.30
N GLU A 80 11.80 3.27 -9.56
CA GLU A 80 11.45 4.20 -10.65
C GLU A 80 11.01 3.45 -11.90
N ALA A 81 10.54 4.16 -12.89
CA ALA A 81 10.12 3.60 -14.18
C ALA A 81 11.15 2.61 -14.73
N GLY A 82 10.69 1.45 -15.13
CA GLY A 82 11.51 0.34 -15.61
C GLY A 82 11.88 -0.69 -14.54
N HIS A 83 11.58 -0.43 -13.27
CA HIS A 83 11.77 -1.44 -12.21
C HIS A 83 10.77 -2.58 -12.36
N LEU A 84 11.27 -3.79 -12.36
CA LEU A 84 10.49 -5.03 -12.38
C LEU A 84 10.86 -5.87 -11.16
N GLY A 85 9.87 -6.32 -10.42
CA GLY A 85 10.09 -7.12 -9.21
C GLY A 85 9.04 -8.21 -9.03
N ILE A 86 9.23 -8.98 -7.96
CA ILE A 86 8.32 -10.04 -7.55
C ILE A 86 7.80 -9.70 -6.15
N THR A 87 6.48 -9.74 -5.98
CA THR A 87 5.84 -9.64 -4.68
C THR A 87 5.66 -11.03 -4.10
N GLN A 88 6.13 -11.24 -2.88
CA GLN A 88 5.97 -12.50 -2.18
C GLN A 88 4.65 -12.54 -1.39
N PRO A 89 4.05 -13.74 -1.16
CA PRO A 89 2.90 -13.87 -0.28
C PRO A 89 3.17 -13.29 1.12
N GLY A 90 2.17 -12.62 1.69
CA GLY A 90 2.29 -11.97 2.99
C GLY A 90 2.89 -10.58 2.96
N THR A 91 3.23 -10.05 1.79
CA THR A 91 3.83 -8.72 1.65
C THR A 91 2.77 -7.62 1.78
N ARG A 92 3.07 -6.65 2.63
CA ARG A 92 2.40 -5.36 2.69
C ARG A 92 3.45 -4.26 2.58
N ARG A 93 3.20 -3.24 1.76
CA ARG A 93 4.15 -2.15 1.52
C ARG A 93 3.54 -0.81 1.89
N MET A 94 4.40 0.09 2.34
CA MET A 94 4.11 1.51 2.46
C MET A 94 4.88 2.24 1.35
N LEU A 95 4.18 3.08 0.58
CA LEU A 95 4.76 3.83 -0.53
C LEU A 95 4.55 5.33 -0.32
N TYR A 96 5.61 6.09 -0.54
CA TYR A 96 5.53 7.54 -0.71
C TYR A 96 5.87 7.91 -2.15
N ILE A 97 4.94 8.57 -2.83
CA ILE A 97 5.05 8.84 -4.26
C ILE A 97 5.81 10.13 -4.49
N LEU A 98 7.03 10.00 -5.04
CA LEU A 98 7.93 11.12 -5.31
C LEU A 98 7.58 11.83 -6.63
N GLU A 99 7.11 11.08 -7.61
CA GLU A 99 6.62 11.57 -8.91
C GLU A 99 5.38 10.77 -9.28
N ASP A 100 4.44 11.37 -10.01
CA ASP A 100 3.24 10.68 -10.49
C ASP A 100 3.60 9.30 -11.01
N CYS A 101 3.03 8.25 -10.38
CA CYS A 101 3.48 6.89 -10.57
C CYS A 101 2.39 6.04 -11.20
N ARG A 102 2.78 5.22 -12.17
CA ARG A 102 1.97 4.13 -12.71
C ARG A 102 2.63 2.82 -12.34
N TRP A 103 1.86 1.96 -11.70
CA TRP A 103 2.34 0.68 -11.17
C TRP A 103 1.42 -0.43 -11.63
N ALA A 104 1.96 -1.49 -12.22
CA ALA A 104 1.19 -2.63 -12.68
C ALA A 104 1.54 -3.89 -11.91
N THR A 105 0.52 -4.70 -11.60
CA THR A 105 0.69 -6.04 -11.02
C THR A 105 0.05 -7.07 -11.95
N PHE A 106 0.63 -8.26 -12.00
CA PHE A 106 0.27 -9.32 -12.92
C PHE A 106 -0.11 -10.57 -12.15
N HIS A 107 -1.33 -11.04 -12.32
CA HIS A 107 -1.89 -12.14 -11.52
C HIS A 107 -2.39 -13.28 -12.41
N PRO A 108 -1.79 -14.47 -12.33
CA PRO A 108 -2.33 -15.64 -13.02
C PRO A 108 -3.66 -16.04 -12.38
N THR A 109 -4.73 -15.90 -13.11
CA THR A 109 -6.08 -16.26 -12.67
C THR A 109 -7.03 -16.30 -13.86
N THR A 110 -8.09 -17.08 -13.75
CA THR A 110 -9.21 -17.10 -14.69
C THR A 110 -10.42 -16.30 -14.16
N GLU A 111 -10.35 -15.81 -12.92
CA GLU A 111 -11.41 -15.03 -12.32
C GLU A 111 -11.48 -13.63 -12.97
N THR A 112 -12.67 -13.15 -13.23
CA THR A 112 -12.93 -11.83 -13.83
C THR A 112 -13.82 -10.94 -12.97
N ASP A 113 -14.39 -11.47 -11.89
CA ASP A 113 -15.15 -10.67 -10.93
C ASP A 113 -14.22 -9.93 -9.99
N LEU A 114 -14.26 -8.60 -9.99
CA LEU A 114 -13.33 -7.76 -9.22
C LEU A 114 -13.43 -7.96 -7.71
N ALA A 115 -14.63 -8.21 -7.18
CA ALA A 115 -14.80 -8.45 -5.74
C ALA A 115 -14.18 -9.79 -5.33
N LYS A 116 -14.37 -10.83 -6.14
CA LYS A 116 -13.74 -12.14 -5.91
C LYS A 116 -12.22 -12.07 -6.05
N LEU A 117 -11.71 -11.32 -7.03
CA LEU A 117 -10.28 -11.10 -7.22
C LEU A 117 -9.66 -10.40 -6.00
N GLN A 118 -10.31 -9.41 -5.45
CA GLN A 118 -9.82 -8.71 -4.27
C GLN A 118 -9.65 -9.67 -3.09
N ASP A 119 -10.61 -10.56 -2.86
CA ASP A 119 -10.55 -11.56 -1.80
C ASP A 119 -9.54 -12.67 -2.08
N GLU A 120 -9.38 -13.07 -3.34
CA GLU A 120 -8.42 -14.11 -3.76
C GLU A 120 -6.97 -13.62 -3.63
N LEU A 121 -6.71 -12.37 -4.00
CA LEU A 121 -5.35 -11.84 -4.15
C LEU A 121 -4.84 -11.08 -2.94
N THR A 122 -5.73 -10.53 -2.12
CA THR A 122 -5.36 -9.67 -1.01
C THR A 122 -6.21 -9.90 0.24
N SER A 123 -5.68 -9.48 1.39
CA SER A 123 -6.43 -9.39 2.63
C SER A 123 -6.19 -8.04 3.30
N THR A 124 -7.15 -7.63 4.13
CA THR A 124 -7.00 -6.46 4.99
C THR A 124 -6.57 -6.93 6.37
N PRO A 125 -5.48 -6.40 6.94
CA PRO A 125 -5.11 -6.71 8.32
C PRO A 125 -6.22 -6.30 9.27
N ASP A 126 -6.42 -7.10 10.32
CA ASP A 126 -7.28 -6.71 11.43
C ASP A 126 -6.56 -5.66 12.27
N VAL A 127 -7.02 -4.43 12.19
CA VAL A 127 -6.54 -3.30 13.00
C VAL A 127 -7.50 -2.94 14.13
N GLY A 128 -8.50 -3.79 14.39
CA GLY A 128 -9.50 -3.57 15.44
C GLY A 128 -8.94 -3.59 16.85
N HIS A 129 -7.69 -4.04 17.03
CA HIS A 129 -6.97 -3.98 18.30
C HIS A 129 -6.48 -2.56 18.65
N LEU A 130 -6.53 -1.63 17.70
CA LEU A 130 -6.17 -0.24 17.94
C LEU A 130 -7.35 0.48 18.57
N GLU A 131 -7.31 0.64 19.88
CA GLU A 131 -8.32 1.35 20.63
C GLU A 131 -8.16 2.86 20.49
N GLY A 132 -8.91 3.44 19.58
CA GLY A 132 -9.08 4.87 19.44
C GLY A 132 -7.97 5.60 18.69
N TRP A 133 -8.27 6.85 18.44
CA TRP A 133 -7.42 7.77 17.65
C TRP A 133 -6.12 8.17 18.36
N GLY A 134 -6.10 8.11 19.70
CA GLY A 134 -4.98 8.61 20.49
C GLY A 134 -3.65 7.89 20.26
N GLU A 135 -3.70 6.57 20.10
CA GLU A 135 -2.50 5.75 19.85
C GLU A 135 -1.93 6.03 18.45
N ALA A 136 -2.80 6.16 17.47
CA ALA A 136 -2.42 6.48 16.11
C ALA A 136 -1.75 7.86 16.03
N GLN A 137 -2.32 8.86 16.67
CA GLN A 137 -1.73 10.20 16.74
C GLN A 137 -0.39 10.22 17.48
N ALA A 138 -0.28 9.49 18.58
CA ALA A 138 0.98 9.39 19.32
C ALA A 138 2.09 8.78 18.45
N LEU A 139 1.77 7.77 17.64
CA LEU A 139 2.73 7.17 16.75
C LEU A 139 3.13 8.12 15.61
N LEU A 140 2.18 8.81 15.00
CA LEU A 140 2.46 9.78 13.94
C LEU A 140 3.40 10.88 14.43
N ARG A 141 3.21 11.38 15.65
CA ARG A 141 4.14 12.35 16.27
C ARG A 141 5.53 11.76 16.47
N ARG A 142 5.63 10.52 16.95
CA ARG A 142 6.91 9.83 17.15
C ARG A 142 7.67 9.60 15.85
N LEU A 143 6.97 9.40 14.76
CA LEU A 143 7.53 9.21 13.42
C LEU A 143 7.88 10.54 12.73
N GLY A 144 7.62 11.68 13.39
CA GLY A 144 7.88 13.00 12.81
C GLY A 144 6.94 13.36 11.63
N VAL A 145 5.84 12.63 11.50
CA VAL A 145 4.79 13.00 10.55
C VAL A 145 3.98 14.11 11.18
N ALA A 146 4.15 15.33 10.66
CA ALA A 146 3.37 16.48 11.11
C ALA A 146 1.89 16.21 10.88
N GLU A 147 1.05 16.64 11.84
CA GLU A 147 -0.38 16.76 11.58
C GLU A 147 -0.54 17.64 10.34
N ARG A 148 -0.91 17.03 9.22
CA ARG A 148 -1.34 17.82 8.07
C ARG A 148 -2.74 18.32 8.38
N PRO A 149 -2.94 19.64 8.53
CA PRO A 149 -4.28 20.16 8.48
C PRO A 149 -4.79 19.88 7.07
N GLU A 150 -5.80 19.03 6.98
CA GLU A 150 -6.53 18.72 5.75
C GLU A 150 -5.62 18.31 4.58
N ALA A 151 -5.61 17.03 4.26
CA ALA A 151 -5.14 16.58 2.95
C ALA A 151 -6.05 17.23 1.92
N THR A 152 -5.62 18.36 1.38
CA THR A 152 -6.20 18.90 0.16
C THR A 152 -5.85 17.94 -0.96
N VAL A 153 -6.83 17.23 -1.39
CA VAL A 153 -6.81 16.45 -2.62
C VAL A 153 -6.64 17.40 -3.79
#